data_1a47a6bb73867167a349518f32ded481
#
_entry.id   1a47a6bb73867167a349518f32ded481
#
_cell.length_a   1.000
_cell.length_b   1.000
_cell.length_c   1.000
_cell.angle_alpha   90.00
_cell.angle_beta   90.00
_cell.angle_gamma   90.00
#
_symmetry.space_group_name_H-M   'P 1'
#
loop_
_entity.id
_entity.type
_entity.pdbx_description
1 polymer ?
#
loop_
_entity_poly.entity_id
_entity_poly.type
_entity_poly.pdbx_seq_one_letter_code
_entity_poly.pdbx_strand_id
1 'polypeptide(L)'
;MLKFFRLLAVLLVMVVFASCGSQAAPTTTTSGNDTKTSNITFTDATNTTITLSKPPARIACLVSLCEDILAELGLQPVAVNDTFGQDPHFFGDAAKSFMTIGGPFFNPNVEDIAKATPDLVIGLANVHENLRDALQPIAPLYIMNPTSYTGSIKYLKDIGRLTGRSNQADSAVEAFQHKLAAYQARSPKSKSLLLMYGSDVNFNIFTAGSLPGGLLAQVTSYPWPAPGPGAPAASDHEPGAIPFSLEKILATDPDVLFIASLTFTPGAQPLSKQLASNPVWSNLKAVKNKQVYEVNPSFYIFGRGTRSLSLALDDAMNKLYPDVFPTPLS
;
A
#
# COMPACT_ATOMS: atom_id res chain seq x y z
N MET A 1 -35.79 55.21 13.34
CA MET A 1 -36.15 56.16 12.26
C MET A 1 -36.10 55.36 10.97
N LEU A 2 -37.15 54.97 10.48
CA LEU A 2 -38.24 55.55 9.70
C LEU A 2 -37.90 55.56 8.18
N LYS A 3 -38.71 54.77 7.44
CA LYS A 3 -39.37 55.07 6.13
C LYS A 3 -38.53 54.90 4.87
N PHE A 4 -38.97 54.44 3.69
CA PHE A 4 -40.29 54.24 3.05
C PHE A 4 -40.03 53.35 1.80
N PHE A 5 -40.82 52.30 1.51
CA PHE A 5 -41.87 52.18 0.52
C PHE A 5 -41.66 52.83 -0.84
N ARG A 6 -41.65 52.05 -1.92
CA ARG A 6 -42.50 52.29 -3.07
C ARG A 6 -42.57 51.10 -4.03
N LEU A 7 -43.80 50.64 -4.18
CA LEU A 7 -44.40 49.87 -5.26
C LEU A 7 -44.31 50.62 -6.59
N LEU A 8 -44.13 49.92 -7.72
CA LEU A 8 -44.79 50.26 -8.98
C LEU A 8 -45.02 49.00 -9.83
N ALA A 9 -46.27 48.68 -10.01
CA ALA A 9 -46.82 47.76 -10.99
C ALA A 9 -47.14 48.54 -12.26
N VAL A 10 -46.97 47.99 -13.45
CA VAL A 10 -47.69 48.34 -14.73
C VAL A 10 -47.26 47.30 -15.76
N LEU A 11 -48.12 46.53 -16.25
CA LEU A 11 -49.14 46.45 -17.27
C LEU A 11 -48.80 45.45 -18.41
N LEU A 12 -49.69 44.59 -18.56
CA LEU A 12 -50.00 43.59 -19.59
C LEU A 12 -50.09 44.18 -20.98
N VAL A 13 -49.46 43.54 -22.00
CA VAL A 13 -49.94 43.65 -23.39
C VAL A 13 -49.94 42.24 -24.02
N MET A 14 -51.15 41.70 -24.20
CA MET A 14 -51.43 40.57 -25.09
C MET A 14 -51.35 41.05 -26.55
N VAL A 15 -50.61 40.27 -27.37
CA VAL A 15 -50.79 40.27 -28.82
C VAL A 15 -51.06 38.84 -29.26
N VAL A 16 -52.29 38.57 -29.66
CA VAL A 16 -52.72 37.32 -30.28
C VAL A 16 -52.44 37.45 -31.78
N PHE A 17 -51.61 36.58 -32.35
CA PHE A 17 -51.60 36.31 -33.79
C PHE A 17 -51.97 34.84 -34.01
N ALA A 18 -53.17 34.62 -34.52
CA ALA A 18 -53.57 33.39 -35.08
C ALA A 18 -52.99 33.24 -36.51
N SER A 19 -52.26 32.16 -36.76
CA SER A 19 -51.91 31.69 -38.10
C SER A 19 -52.09 30.19 -38.16
N CYS A 20 -53.09 29.78 -38.99
CA CYS A 20 -53.31 28.39 -39.43
C CYS A 20 -52.18 27.92 -40.32
N GLY A 21 -51.69 26.66 -40.10
CA GLY A 21 -50.84 26.03 -41.11
C GLY A 21 -50.35 24.65 -40.70
N SER A 22 -50.98 23.58 -41.24
CA SER A 22 -50.55 22.21 -41.54
C SER A 22 -49.99 21.36 -40.40
N GLN A 23 -50.78 20.34 -40.04
CA GLN A 23 -50.37 19.13 -39.31
C GLN A 23 -49.29 18.36 -40.10
N ALA A 24 -48.09 18.29 -39.58
CA ALA A 24 -47.12 17.26 -39.88
C ALA A 24 -47.08 16.30 -38.70
N ALA A 25 -47.14 14.99 -38.97
CA ALA A 25 -47.10 13.92 -37.98
C ALA A 25 -45.88 13.98 -37.07
N PRO A 26 -45.94 13.59 -35.78
CA PRO A 26 -44.78 13.56 -34.90
C PRO A 26 -43.87 12.40 -35.30
N THR A 27 -42.73 12.74 -35.89
CA THR A 27 -41.61 11.83 -35.99
C THR A 27 -41.10 11.64 -34.59
N THR A 28 -41.28 10.47 -34.00
CA THR A 28 -40.65 10.02 -32.77
C THR A 28 -39.16 9.95 -33.02
N THR A 29 -38.43 11.00 -32.70
CA THR A 29 -36.99 10.95 -32.55
C THR A 29 -36.71 10.19 -31.27
N THR A 30 -36.39 8.91 -31.41
CA THR A 30 -35.79 8.12 -30.34
C THR A 30 -34.47 8.80 -30.03
N SER A 31 -34.43 9.58 -28.96
CA SER A 31 -33.21 10.08 -28.36
C SER A 31 -32.45 8.87 -27.84
N GLY A 32 -31.56 8.33 -28.66
CA GLY A 32 -30.58 7.38 -28.22
C GLY A 32 -29.76 8.04 -27.09
N ASN A 33 -29.99 7.55 -25.90
CA ASN A 33 -29.08 7.83 -24.78
C ASN A 33 -27.74 7.16 -25.12
N ASP A 34 -26.90 7.81 -25.91
CA ASP A 34 -25.49 7.50 -26.01
C ASP A 34 -24.89 7.79 -24.64
N THR A 35 -24.96 6.79 -23.76
CA THR A 35 -24.13 6.76 -22.56
C THR A 35 -22.69 6.69 -23.07
N LYS A 36 -22.06 7.84 -23.28
CA LYS A 36 -20.62 7.93 -23.49
C LYS A 36 -19.98 7.27 -22.26
N THR A 37 -19.59 6.02 -22.38
CA THR A 37 -18.74 5.34 -21.42
C THR A 37 -17.43 6.11 -21.42
N SER A 38 -17.25 7.00 -20.45
CA SER A 38 -16.00 7.74 -20.32
C SER A 38 -14.91 6.74 -19.93
N ASN A 39 -13.93 6.55 -20.79
CA ASN A 39 -12.75 5.75 -20.50
C ASN A 39 -12.08 6.25 -19.22
N ILE A 40 -11.68 5.32 -18.38
CA ILE A 40 -10.93 5.58 -17.14
C ILE A 40 -9.44 5.49 -17.50
N THR A 41 -8.73 6.61 -17.39
CA THR A 41 -7.32 6.70 -17.78
C THR A 41 -6.44 6.95 -16.57
N PHE A 42 -5.34 6.19 -16.46
CA PHE A 42 -4.34 6.26 -15.39
C PHE A 42 -2.93 6.24 -15.96
N THR A 43 -2.03 6.91 -15.27
CA THR A 43 -0.59 6.80 -15.52
C THR A 43 0.06 6.09 -14.35
N ASP A 44 0.80 5.03 -14.63
CA ASP A 44 1.49 4.21 -13.62
C ASP A 44 2.87 4.78 -13.25
N ALA A 45 3.60 4.10 -12.37
CA ALA A 45 4.92 4.54 -11.90
C ALA A 45 6.00 4.59 -13.01
N THR A 46 5.78 3.91 -14.13
CA THR A 46 6.68 3.91 -15.30
C THR A 46 6.30 4.93 -16.36
N ASN A 47 5.37 5.86 -16.04
CA ASN A 47 4.77 6.81 -16.97
C ASN A 47 3.99 6.16 -18.12
N THR A 48 3.57 4.91 -17.97
CA THR A 48 2.70 4.24 -18.95
C THR A 48 1.25 4.59 -18.67
N THR A 49 0.55 5.07 -19.72
CA THR A 49 -0.87 5.36 -19.63
C THR A 49 -1.70 4.10 -19.89
N ILE A 50 -2.58 3.78 -18.97
CA ILE A 50 -3.52 2.66 -19.02
C ILE A 50 -4.92 3.22 -19.18
N THR A 51 -5.69 2.65 -20.11
CA THR A 51 -7.08 3.05 -20.38
C THR A 51 -7.99 1.85 -20.20
N LEU A 52 -8.99 2.00 -19.32
CA LEU A 52 -10.01 1.00 -19.07
C LEU A 52 -11.38 1.54 -19.52
N SER A 53 -12.21 0.70 -20.12
CA SER A 53 -13.58 1.05 -20.55
C SER A 53 -14.57 1.04 -19.39
N LYS A 54 -14.24 0.39 -18.27
CA LYS A 54 -15.04 0.28 -17.05
C LYS A 54 -14.11 0.06 -15.84
N PRO A 55 -14.57 0.29 -14.60
CA PRO A 55 -13.82 -0.08 -13.40
C PRO A 55 -13.47 -1.57 -13.41
N PRO A 56 -12.21 -1.92 -13.08
CA PRO A 56 -11.78 -3.31 -13.01
C PRO A 56 -12.47 -4.03 -11.84
N ALA A 57 -12.91 -5.25 -12.10
CA ALA A 57 -13.56 -6.13 -11.13
C ALA A 57 -12.76 -7.42 -10.86
N ARG A 58 -11.82 -7.75 -11.73
CA ARG A 58 -11.01 -8.96 -11.66
C ARG A 58 -9.53 -8.61 -11.65
N ILE A 59 -9.00 -8.36 -10.45
CA ILE A 59 -7.63 -7.86 -10.28
C ILE A 59 -6.70 -9.03 -9.90
N ALA A 60 -5.63 -9.23 -10.65
CA ALA A 60 -4.54 -10.14 -10.28
C ALA A 60 -3.40 -9.34 -9.61
N CYS A 61 -2.97 -9.80 -8.44
CA CYS A 61 -1.91 -9.17 -7.66
C CYS A 61 -0.59 -9.93 -7.84
N LEU A 62 0.45 -9.25 -8.36
CA LEU A 62 1.80 -9.77 -8.42
C LEU A 62 2.66 -9.29 -7.23
N VAL A 63 2.09 -8.48 -6.35
CA VAL A 63 2.78 -7.85 -5.21
C VAL A 63 1.81 -7.68 -4.04
N SER A 64 2.31 -7.93 -2.84
CA SER A 64 1.53 -7.86 -1.60
C SER A 64 0.89 -6.49 -1.31
N LEU A 65 1.48 -5.39 -1.79
CA LEU A 65 0.85 -4.06 -1.72
C LEU A 65 -0.51 -4.01 -2.44
N CYS A 66 -0.65 -4.72 -3.57
CA CYS A 66 -1.93 -4.84 -4.25
C CYS A 66 -2.96 -5.52 -3.35
N GLU A 67 -2.59 -6.61 -2.70
CA GLU A 67 -3.45 -7.34 -1.77
C GLU A 67 -3.84 -6.49 -0.56
N ASP A 68 -2.88 -5.76 0.03
CA ASP A 68 -3.12 -4.83 1.13
C ASP A 68 -4.16 -3.76 0.73
N ILE A 69 -3.99 -3.13 -0.43
CA ILE A 69 -4.92 -2.13 -0.96
C ILE A 69 -6.30 -2.73 -1.20
N LEU A 70 -6.39 -3.91 -1.84
CA LEU A 70 -7.69 -4.54 -2.09
C LEU A 70 -8.41 -4.89 -0.79
N ALA A 71 -7.70 -5.36 0.24
CA ALA A 71 -8.27 -5.62 1.55
C ALA A 71 -8.85 -4.36 2.19
N GLU A 72 -8.16 -3.19 2.08
CA GLU A 72 -8.69 -1.89 2.54
C GLU A 72 -9.94 -1.46 1.78
N LEU A 73 -10.00 -1.73 0.48
CA LEU A 73 -11.12 -1.38 -0.36
C LEU A 73 -12.32 -2.34 -0.24
N GLY A 74 -12.19 -3.43 0.53
CA GLY A 74 -13.20 -4.49 0.64
C GLY A 74 -13.34 -5.28 -0.67
N LEU A 75 -12.27 -5.38 -1.45
CA LEU A 75 -12.18 -6.15 -2.69
C LEU A 75 -11.30 -7.39 -2.47
N GLN A 76 -11.43 -8.37 -3.35
CA GLN A 76 -10.62 -9.60 -3.32
C GLN A 76 -9.87 -9.75 -4.65
N PRO A 77 -8.58 -10.17 -4.61
CA PRO A 77 -7.86 -10.52 -5.82
C PRO A 77 -8.44 -11.80 -6.44
N VAL A 78 -8.40 -11.93 -7.78
CA VAL A 78 -8.75 -13.18 -8.45
C VAL A 78 -7.57 -14.15 -8.48
N ALA A 79 -6.33 -13.62 -8.40
CA ALA A 79 -5.11 -14.41 -8.32
C ALA A 79 -4.00 -13.63 -7.62
N VAL A 80 -3.09 -14.33 -6.97
CA VAL A 80 -1.97 -13.80 -6.20
C VAL A 80 -0.68 -14.56 -6.50
N ASN A 81 0.47 -13.89 -6.49
CA ASN A 81 1.77 -14.54 -6.73
C ASN A 81 2.49 -14.95 -5.43
N ASP A 82 1.99 -14.56 -4.28
CA ASP A 82 2.60 -14.88 -2.99
C ASP A 82 1.56 -15.36 -1.95
N THR A 83 2.01 -15.61 -0.74
CA THR A 83 1.16 -16.08 0.36
C THR A 83 0.79 -14.97 1.36
N PHE A 84 1.08 -13.71 1.04
CA PHE A 84 0.82 -12.57 1.92
C PHE A 84 -0.66 -12.49 2.34
N GLY A 85 -1.57 -12.59 1.39
CA GLY A 85 -3.01 -12.54 1.65
C GLY A 85 -3.54 -13.69 2.51
N GLN A 86 -2.75 -14.76 2.73
CA GLN A 86 -3.10 -15.86 3.63
C GLN A 86 -2.96 -15.48 5.10
N ASP A 87 -2.26 -14.38 5.43
CA ASP A 87 -2.26 -13.83 6.78
C ASP A 87 -3.70 -13.38 7.12
N PRO A 88 -4.30 -13.90 8.22
CA PRO A 88 -5.71 -13.66 8.56
C PRO A 88 -6.06 -12.18 8.78
N HIS A 89 -5.07 -11.31 9.01
CA HIS A 89 -5.29 -9.88 9.17
C HIS A 89 -5.72 -9.17 7.87
N PHE A 90 -5.55 -9.82 6.70
CA PHE A 90 -5.93 -9.22 5.40
C PHE A 90 -7.28 -9.75 4.90
N PHE A 91 -7.38 -11.02 4.60
CA PHE A 91 -8.59 -11.61 3.99
C PHE A 91 -9.23 -12.73 4.80
N GLY A 92 -8.61 -13.15 5.89
CA GLY A 92 -9.09 -14.27 6.69
C GLY A 92 -9.25 -15.54 5.86
N ASP A 93 -10.38 -16.23 6.03
CA ASP A 93 -10.66 -17.48 5.30
C ASP A 93 -10.85 -17.28 3.78
N ALA A 94 -11.18 -16.09 3.33
CA ALA A 94 -11.37 -15.82 1.90
C ALA A 94 -10.09 -16.04 1.09
N ALA A 95 -8.92 -15.85 1.69
CA ALA A 95 -7.63 -16.07 1.05
C ALA A 95 -7.45 -17.50 0.49
N LYS A 96 -8.12 -18.49 1.08
CA LYS A 96 -8.08 -19.89 0.64
C LYS A 96 -8.68 -20.12 -0.75
N SER A 97 -9.48 -19.16 -1.25
CA SER A 97 -10.13 -19.22 -2.55
C SER A 97 -9.33 -18.52 -3.67
N PHE A 98 -8.25 -17.84 -3.35
CA PHE A 98 -7.47 -17.12 -4.34
C PHE A 98 -6.67 -18.10 -5.21
N MET A 99 -6.69 -17.88 -6.50
CA MET A 99 -5.85 -18.64 -7.41
C MET A 99 -4.38 -18.25 -7.19
N THR A 100 -3.50 -19.25 -7.07
CA THR A 100 -2.06 -19.00 -6.96
C THR A 100 -1.47 -18.86 -8.36
N ILE A 101 -0.73 -17.77 -8.59
CA ILE A 101 0.12 -17.57 -9.77
C ILE A 101 1.47 -18.20 -9.43
N GLY A 102 1.83 -19.27 -10.17
CA GLY A 102 3.10 -19.95 -10.00
C GLY A 102 4.29 -19.12 -10.48
N GLY A 103 5.49 -19.68 -10.28
CA GLY A 103 6.75 -19.04 -10.62
C GLY A 103 7.30 -18.16 -9.49
N PRO A 104 8.58 -17.73 -9.62
CA PRO A 104 9.20 -16.87 -8.65
C PRO A 104 8.63 -15.43 -8.72
N PHE A 105 8.76 -14.68 -7.64
CA PHE A 105 8.29 -13.28 -7.54
C PHE A 105 8.75 -12.39 -8.70
N PHE A 106 10.00 -12.55 -9.14
CA PHE A 106 10.57 -11.75 -10.25
C PHE A 106 10.16 -12.23 -11.65
N ASN A 107 9.56 -13.41 -11.77
CA ASN A 107 9.14 -13.99 -13.04
C ASN A 107 7.93 -14.90 -12.85
N PRO A 108 6.75 -14.33 -12.52
CA PRO A 108 5.50 -15.07 -12.32
C PRO A 108 5.05 -15.73 -13.63
N ASN A 109 4.32 -16.83 -13.49
CA ASN A 109 3.83 -17.60 -14.64
C ASN A 109 2.67 -16.86 -15.33
N VAL A 110 2.94 -16.37 -16.56
CA VAL A 110 1.97 -15.63 -17.38
C VAL A 110 0.74 -16.49 -17.76
N GLU A 111 0.91 -17.80 -17.93
CA GLU A 111 -0.22 -18.71 -18.23
C GLU A 111 -1.20 -18.80 -17.06
N ASP A 112 -0.71 -18.79 -15.82
CA ASP A 112 -1.57 -18.79 -14.66
C ASP A 112 -2.30 -17.46 -14.51
N ILE A 113 -1.64 -16.34 -14.83
CA ILE A 113 -2.30 -15.04 -14.90
C ILE A 113 -3.43 -15.08 -15.94
N ALA A 114 -3.17 -15.64 -17.13
CA ALA A 114 -4.19 -15.76 -18.18
C ALA A 114 -5.39 -16.64 -17.74
N LYS A 115 -5.14 -17.76 -17.05
CA LYS A 115 -6.21 -18.64 -16.49
C LYS A 115 -7.09 -17.91 -15.49
N ALA A 116 -6.54 -16.98 -14.73
CA ALA A 116 -7.32 -16.14 -13.79
C ALA A 116 -8.25 -15.16 -14.50
N THR A 117 -8.11 -14.94 -15.82
CA THR A 117 -8.91 -14.01 -16.62
C THR A 117 -9.08 -12.65 -15.94
N PRO A 118 -7.99 -11.95 -15.57
CA PRO A 118 -8.06 -10.64 -14.96
C PRO A 118 -8.50 -9.57 -15.96
N ASP A 119 -9.02 -8.46 -15.47
CA ASP A 119 -9.23 -7.22 -16.24
C ASP A 119 -8.21 -6.12 -15.88
N LEU A 120 -7.40 -6.38 -14.84
CA LEU A 120 -6.24 -5.59 -14.46
C LEU A 120 -5.22 -6.50 -13.76
N VAL A 121 -3.94 -6.30 -14.07
CA VAL A 121 -2.80 -6.89 -13.33
C VAL A 121 -2.06 -5.77 -12.62
N ILE A 122 -1.68 -5.95 -11.36
CA ILE A 122 -0.93 -4.96 -10.58
C ILE A 122 0.43 -5.54 -10.20
N GLY A 123 1.51 -4.82 -10.55
CA GLY A 123 2.89 -5.20 -10.31
C GLY A 123 3.72 -4.11 -9.65
N LEU A 124 5.01 -4.37 -9.46
CA LEU A 124 5.98 -3.51 -8.80
C LEU A 124 7.04 -3.04 -9.78
N ALA A 125 7.47 -1.79 -9.66
CA ALA A 125 8.56 -1.18 -10.40
C ALA A 125 9.90 -1.89 -10.11
N ASN A 126 10.76 -1.94 -11.12
CA ASN A 126 12.04 -2.66 -11.13
C ASN A 126 11.91 -4.18 -10.94
N VAL A 127 10.69 -4.72 -11.10
CA VAL A 127 10.40 -6.16 -10.95
C VAL A 127 9.58 -6.67 -12.13
N HIS A 128 8.42 -6.06 -12.43
CA HIS A 128 7.40 -6.63 -13.30
C HIS A 128 7.20 -5.90 -14.64
N GLU A 129 7.94 -4.80 -14.93
CA GLU A 129 7.77 -4.04 -16.19
C GLU A 129 7.98 -4.88 -17.44
N ASN A 130 8.91 -5.84 -17.37
CA ASN A 130 9.23 -6.77 -18.46
C ASN A 130 8.07 -7.69 -18.86
N LEU A 131 7.05 -7.82 -18.02
CA LEU A 131 5.86 -8.62 -18.31
C LEU A 131 4.84 -7.89 -19.19
N ARG A 132 5.01 -6.60 -19.44
CA ARG A 132 4.00 -5.75 -20.10
C ARG A 132 3.60 -6.29 -21.48
N ASP A 133 4.57 -6.66 -22.29
CA ASP A 133 4.29 -7.19 -23.64
C ASP A 133 3.59 -8.56 -23.59
N ALA A 134 4.01 -9.43 -22.68
CA ALA A 134 3.40 -10.74 -22.51
C ALA A 134 1.96 -10.66 -21.93
N LEU A 135 1.68 -9.65 -21.14
CA LEU A 135 0.36 -9.43 -20.53
C LEU A 135 -0.59 -8.62 -21.42
N GLN A 136 -0.10 -7.91 -22.45
CA GLN A 136 -0.92 -7.10 -23.35
C GLN A 136 -2.18 -7.82 -23.90
N PRO A 137 -2.10 -9.09 -24.36
CA PRO A 137 -3.28 -9.80 -24.85
C PRO A 137 -4.21 -10.32 -23.73
N ILE A 138 -3.81 -10.23 -22.48
CA ILE A 138 -4.53 -10.78 -21.32
C ILE A 138 -5.26 -9.66 -20.59
N ALA A 139 -4.49 -8.70 -20.03
CA ALA A 139 -4.99 -7.56 -19.29
C ALA A 139 -3.91 -6.47 -19.17
N PRO A 140 -4.28 -5.20 -19.03
CA PRO A 140 -3.31 -4.14 -18.78
C PRO A 140 -2.57 -4.36 -17.46
N LEU A 141 -1.27 -4.02 -17.44
CA LEU A 141 -0.39 -4.08 -16.27
C LEU A 141 -0.22 -2.67 -15.69
N TYR A 142 -0.61 -2.47 -14.43
CA TYR A 142 -0.40 -1.25 -13.65
C TYR A 142 0.79 -1.45 -12.71
N ILE A 143 1.81 -0.61 -12.83
CA ILE A 143 3.04 -0.69 -12.03
C ILE A 143 3.00 0.34 -10.89
N MET A 144 3.21 -0.13 -9.66
CA MET A 144 3.37 0.70 -8.46
C MET A 144 4.83 0.81 -8.05
N ASN A 145 5.21 1.93 -7.42
CA ASN A 145 6.55 2.16 -6.83
C ASN A 145 6.44 2.89 -5.49
N PRO A 146 6.08 2.21 -4.41
CA PRO A 146 5.96 2.84 -3.10
C PRO A 146 7.35 3.03 -2.47
N THR A 147 7.86 4.24 -2.48
CA THR A 147 9.16 4.59 -1.87
C THR A 147 9.00 5.16 -0.45
N SER A 148 7.77 5.42 -0.01
CA SER A 148 7.44 5.94 1.32
C SER A 148 6.01 5.55 1.70
N TYR A 149 5.67 5.63 3.00
CA TYR A 149 4.30 5.37 3.46
C TYR A 149 3.28 6.38 2.89
N THR A 150 3.70 7.61 2.61
CA THR A 150 2.87 8.59 1.91
C THR A 150 2.64 8.24 0.45
N GLY A 151 3.63 7.60 -0.21
CA GLY A 151 3.48 7.02 -1.54
C GLY A 151 2.46 5.88 -1.56
N SER A 152 2.43 5.03 -0.53
CA SER A 152 1.44 3.97 -0.39
C SER A 152 0.01 4.51 -0.26
N ILE A 153 -0.18 5.59 0.49
CA ILE A 153 -1.46 6.31 0.58
C ILE A 153 -1.93 6.77 -0.82
N LYS A 154 -1.00 7.29 -1.63
CA LYS A 154 -1.33 7.70 -3.00
C LYS A 154 -1.85 6.51 -3.83
N TYR A 155 -1.19 5.34 -3.76
CA TYR A 155 -1.64 4.16 -4.51
C TYR A 155 -2.99 3.63 -4.02
N LEU A 156 -3.26 3.65 -2.71
CA LEU A 156 -4.58 3.31 -2.18
C LEU A 156 -5.68 4.21 -2.78
N LYS A 157 -5.45 5.53 -2.84
CA LYS A 157 -6.40 6.48 -3.45
C LYS A 157 -6.53 6.26 -4.96
N ASP A 158 -5.43 6.01 -5.66
CA ASP A 158 -5.45 5.77 -7.10
C ASP A 158 -6.24 4.50 -7.44
N ILE A 159 -5.99 3.39 -6.76
CA ILE A 159 -6.72 2.13 -6.96
C ILE A 159 -8.19 2.27 -6.49
N GLY A 160 -8.44 2.99 -5.40
CA GLY A 160 -9.79 3.32 -4.95
C GLY A 160 -10.61 4.04 -6.02
N ARG A 161 -10.02 5.04 -6.67
CA ARG A 161 -10.64 5.76 -7.79
C ARG A 161 -10.84 4.84 -9.01
N LEU A 162 -9.85 4.03 -9.33
CA LEU A 162 -9.84 3.09 -10.46
C LEU A 162 -10.94 2.04 -10.33
N THR A 163 -11.17 1.55 -9.12
CA THR A 163 -12.16 0.51 -8.80
C THR A 163 -13.54 1.06 -8.40
N GLY A 164 -13.73 2.38 -8.41
CA GLY A 164 -14.97 3.01 -7.94
C GLY A 164 -15.17 2.93 -6.42
N ARG A 165 -14.07 2.80 -5.65
CA ARG A 165 -14.04 2.68 -4.19
C ARG A 165 -13.37 3.87 -3.51
N SER A 166 -13.52 5.08 -4.06
CA SER A 166 -12.88 6.29 -3.52
C SER A 166 -13.24 6.55 -2.06
N ASN A 167 -14.51 6.37 -1.68
CA ASN A 167 -14.96 6.60 -0.30
C ASN A 167 -14.28 5.63 0.69
N GLN A 168 -14.13 4.35 0.31
CA GLN A 168 -13.42 3.36 1.11
C GLN A 168 -11.94 3.71 1.25
N ALA A 169 -11.31 4.13 0.14
CA ALA A 169 -9.92 4.58 0.15
C ALA A 169 -9.72 5.80 1.07
N ASP A 170 -10.58 6.80 0.97
CA ASP A 170 -10.49 7.99 1.82
C ASP A 170 -10.69 7.64 3.29
N SER A 171 -11.69 6.82 3.64
CA SER A 171 -11.90 6.35 5.02
C SER A 171 -10.71 5.57 5.57
N ALA A 172 -10.09 4.69 4.76
CA ALA A 172 -8.90 3.93 5.18
C ALA A 172 -7.69 4.85 5.39
N VAL A 173 -7.51 5.86 4.52
CA VAL A 173 -6.45 6.87 4.69
C VAL A 173 -6.66 7.69 5.96
N GLU A 174 -7.88 8.15 6.22
CA GLU A 174 -8.21 8.91 7.43
C GLU A 174 -7.95 8.08 8.70
N ALA A 175 -8.38 6.82 8.72
CA ALA A 175 -8.13 5.90 9.83
C ALA A 175 -6.64 5.70 10.10
N PHE A 176 -5.84 5.45 9.04
CA PHE A 176 -4.39 5.32 9.16
C PHE A 176 -3.73 6.61 9.68
N GLN A 177 -4.10 7.76 9.13
CA GLN A 177 -3.53 9.05 9.53
C GLN A 177 -3.90 9.39 10.97
N HIS A 178 -5.14 9.13 11.38
CA HIS A 178 -5.59 9.31 12.77
C HIS A 178 -4.80 8.43 13.73
N LYS A 179 -4.65 7.14 13.41
CA LYS A 179 -3.85 6.19 14.20
C LYS A 179 -2.39 6.65 14.33
N LEU A 180 -1.76 7.02 13.21
CA LEU A 180 -0.38 7.53 13.23
C LEU A 180 -0.24 8.76 14.10
N ALA A 181 -1.14 9.75 13.97
CA ALA A 181 -1.14 10.96 14.79
C ALA A 181 -1.33 10.65 16.28
N ALA A 182 -2.21 9.70 16.61
CA ALA A 182 -2.43 9.28 18.00
C ALA A 182 -1.19 8.62 18.61
N TYR A 183 -0.48 7.78 17.84
CA TYR A 183 0.81 7.23 18.28
C TYR A 183 1.90 8.30 18.41
N GLN A 184 1.99 9.23 17.45
CA GLN A 184 2.95 10.35 17.51
C GLN A 184 2.78 11.21 18.76
N ALA A 185 1.53 11.53 19.11
CA ALA A 185 1.19 12.39 20.24
C ALA A 185 1.49 11.75 21.60
N ARG A 186 1.40 10.42 21.71
CA ARG A 186 1.52 9.68 22.97
C ARG A 186 2.85 8.95 23.12
N SER A 187 3.62 8.77 22.04
CA SER A 187 4.89 8.03 22.09
C SER A 187 5.93 8.79 22.91
N PRO A 188 6.56 8.14 23.90
CA PRO A 188 7.68 8.74 24.65
C PRO A 188 8.92 8.98 23.81
N LYS A 189 9.10 8.26 22.68
CA LYS A 189 10.31 8.25 21.82
C LYS A 189 11.63 8.07 22.58
N SER A 190 11.58 7.44 23.75
CA SER A 190 12.72 7.27 24.66
C SER A 190 13.59 6.06 24.34
N LYS A 191 13.12 5.15 23.47
CA LYS A 191 13.89 3.97 23.03
C LYS A 191 14.32 4.13 21.59
N SER A 192 15.60 3.82 21.32
CA SER A 192 16.11 3.70 19.96
C SER A 192 15.79 2.32 19.39
N LEU A 193 15.29 2.29 18.14
CA LEU A 193 14.87 1.08 17.44
C LEU A 193 15.68 0.90 16.16
N LEU A 194 16.07 -0.34 15.86
CA LEU A 194 16.53 -0.75 14.54
C LEU A 194 15.63 -1.84 13.98
N LEU A 195 15.14 -1.65 12.75
CA LEU A 195 14.50 -2.70 11.95
C LEU A 195 15.52 -3.29 10.97
N MET A 196 15.75 -4.60 11.11
CA MET A 196 16.61 -5.37 10.23
C MET A 196 15.86 -6.53 9.59
N TYR A 197 16.35 -7.01 8.43
CA TYR A 197 15.75 -8.13 7.72
C TYR A 197 16.79 -8.94 6.97
N GLY A 198 16.48 -10.20 6.73
CA GLY A 198 17.31 -11.11 5.96
C GLY A 198 16.93 -12.57 6.14
N SER A 199 17.49 -13.41 5.31
CA SER A 199 17.33 -14.88 5.38
C SER A 199 18.54 -15.58 6.01
N ASP A 200 19.67 -14.87 6.11
CA ASP A 200 20.94 -15.39 6.63
C ASP A 200 21.75 -14.27 7.30
N VAL A 201 22.98 -14.58 7.72
CA VAL A 201 23.87 -13.66 8.44
C VAL A 201 24.31 -12.43 7.62
N ASN A 202 24.07 -12.42 6.31
CA ASN A 202 24.23 -11.24 5.45
C ASN A 202 22.90 -10.48 5.40
N PHE A 203 22.63 -9.71 6.41
CA PHE A 203 21.36 -9.01 6.58
C PHE A 203 21.45 -7.57 6.12
N ASN A 204 20.26 -6.96 5.97
CA ASN A 204 20.08 -5.56 5.67
C ASN A 204 19.36 -4.86 6.82
N ILE A 205 19.47 -3.53 6.86
CA ILE A 205 18.65 -2.69 7.73
C ILE A 205 17.78 -1.74 6.89
N PHE A 206 16.64 -1.39 7.42
CA PHE A 206 15.86 -0.27 6.92
C PHE A 206 16.32 1.03 7.57
N THR A 207 16.59 2.05 6.75
CA THR A 207 16.92 3.40 7.24
C THR A 207 15.65 4.27 7.30
N ALA A 208 15.73 5.46 7.87
CA ALA A 208 14.63 6.43 7.84
C ALA A 208 14.24 6.88 6.41
N GLY A 209 15.06 6.59 5.41
CA GLY A 209 14.77 6.80 3.99
C GLY A 209 13.95 5.67 3.36
N SER A 210 13.75 4.55 4.03
CA SER A 210 12.89 3.47 3.58
C SER A 210 11.44 3.68 3.98
N LEU A 211 10.53 2.93 3.37
CA LEU A 211 9.12 2.99 3.70
C LEU A 211 8.84 2.62 5.16
N PRO A 212 9.26 1.43 5.69
CA PRO A 212 8.99 1.07 7.07
C PRO A 212 9.82 1.88 8.08
N GLY A 213 11.10 2.16 7.76
CA GLY A 213 11.96 2.95 8.63
C GLY A 213 11.48 4.39 8.77
N GLY A 214 11.01 5.01 7.67
CA GLY A 214 10.42 6.34 7.68
C GLY A 214 9.13 6.43 8.50
N LEU A 215 8.31 5.36 8.52
CA LEU A 215 7.14 5.27 9.39
C LEU A 215 7.54 5.14 10.85
N LEU A 216 8.44 4.21 11.17
CA LEU A 216 8.91 3.98 12.55
C LEU A 216 9.58 5.22 13.14
N ALA A 217 10.32 5.99 12.33
CA ALA A 217 10.92 7.26 12.76
C ALA A 217 9.88 8.32 13.20
N GLN A 218 8.62 8.19 12.80
CA GLN A 218 7.55 9.07 13.26
C GLN A 218 7.20 8.85 14.72
N VAL A 219 7.40 7.64 15.23
CA VAL A 219 6.89 7.21 16.55
C VAL A 219 7.98 6.72 17.51
N THR A 220 9.21 6.59 17.07
CA THR A 220 10.37 6.12 17.89
C THR A 220 11.58 7.02 17.70
N SER A 221 12.61 6.84 18.53
CA SER A 221 13.98 7.25 18.20
C SER A 221 14.54 6.29 17.15
N TYR A 222 14.84 6.79 15.95
CA TYR A 222 15.30 5.97 14.83
C TYR A 222 16.62 6.53 14.26
N PRO A 223 17.77 6.23 14.86
CA PRO A 223 19.06 6.87 14.56
C PRO A 223 19.74 6.32 13.29
N TRP A 224 18.97 5.92 12.30
CA TRP A 224 19.43 5.35 11.03
C TRP A 224 19.00 6.28 9.88
N PRO A 225 19.77 7.36 9.59
CA PRO A 225 19.37 8.34 8.57
C PRO A 225 19.31 7.71 7.18
N ALA A 226 18.56 8.35 6.30
CA ALA A 226 18.54 7.98 4.88
C ALA A 226 19.98 7.93 4.33
N PRO A 227 20.31 6.93 3.49
CA PRO A 227 21.63 6.84 2.90
C PRO A 227 21.90 8.04 1.99
N GLY A 228 23.15 8.52 2.02
CA GLY A 228 23.59 9.59 1.12
C GLY A 228 23.65 9.13 -0.35
N PRO A 229 23.81 10.08 -1.28
CA PRO A 229 23.99 9.75 -2.70
C PRO A 229 25.16 8.77 -2.91
N GLY A 230 24.92 7.71 -3.70
CA GLY A 230 25.91 6.69 -4.01
C GLY A 230 26.15 5.64 -2.92
N ALA A 231 25.41 5.65 -1.83
CA ALA A 231 25.46 4.59 -0.85
C ALA A 231 24.93 3.26 -1.46
N PRO A 232 25.50 2.10 -1.07
CA PRO A 232 25.03 0.81 -1.54
C PRO A 232 23.57 0.60 -1.11
N ALA A 233 22.70 0.26 -2.07
CA ALA A 233 21.35 -0.18 -1.80
C ALA A 233 21.31 -1.68 -1.55
N ALA A 234 20.37 -2.17 -0.76
CA ALA A 234 20.14 -3.60 -0.60
C ALA A 234 19.55 -4.21 -1.89
N SER A 235 18.67 -3.46 -2.54
CA SER A 235 18.10 -3.82 -3.86
C SER A 235 17.40 -2.60 -4.47
N ASP A 236 17.12 -2.66 -5.77
CA ASP A 236 16.44 -1.59 -6.51
C ASP A 236 14.93 -1.48 -6.15
N HIS A 237 14.35 -2.54 -5.57
CA HIS A 237 12.94 -2.60 -5.18
C HIS A 237 12.71 -2.37 -3.67
N GLU A 238 13.79 -2.14 -2.90
CA GLU A 238 13.74 -1.78 -1.47
C GLU A 238 14.48 -0.45 -1.21
N PRO A 239 13.97 0.68 -1.71
CA PRO A 239 14.61 1.97 -1.53
C PRO A 239 14.84 2.30 -0.06
N GLY A 240 16.07 2.73 0.28
CA GLY A 240 16.44 3.07 1.65
C GLY A 240 16.80 1.89 2.54
N ALA A 241 16.74 0.65 2.05
CA ALA A 241 17.35 -0.49 2.70
C ALA A 241 18.83 -0.59 2.30
N ILE A 242 19.71 -0.91 3.25
CA ILE A 242 21.15 -1.01 3.01
C ILE A 242 21.73 -2.27 3.65
N PRO A 243 22.77 -2.88 3.05
CA PRO A 243 23.56 -3.92 3.70
C PRO A 243 24.25 -3.35 4.96
N PHE A 244 24.27 -4.12 6.04
CA PHE A 244 24.83 -3.65 7.30
C PHE A 244 25.61 -4.75 8.03
N SER A 245 26.37 -4.39 9.08
CA SER A 245 27.09 -5.35 9.89
C SER A 245 26.82 -5.18 11.38
N LEU A 246 27.05 -6.26 12.15
CA LEU A 246 26.86 -6.24 13.61
C LEU A 246 27.77 -5.23 14.31
N GLU A 247 28.99 -5.01 13.80
CA GLU A 247 29.93 -4.04 14.36
C GLU A 247 29.39 -2.60 14.23
N LYS A 248 28.76 -2.29 13.10
CA LYS A 248 28.12 -0.99 12.90
C LYS A 248 26.87 -0.84 13.78
N ILE A 249 26.11 -1.92 13.98
CA ILE A 249 24.99 -1.92 14.93
C ILE A 249 25.50 -1.68 16.34
N LEU A 250 26.58 -2.36 16.76
CA LEU A 250 27.19 -2.19 18.07
C LEU A 250 27.70 -0.76 18.31
N ALA A 251 28.20 -0.08 17.28
CA ALA A 251 28.63 1.31 17.39
C ALA A 251 27.50 2.29 17.73
N THR A 252 26.26 2.02 17.27
CA THR A 252 25.05 2.80 17.59
C THR A 252 24.34 2.24 18.81
N ASP A 253 24.44 0.95 19.04
CA ASP A 253 23.93 0.15 20.15
C ASP A 253 22.45 0.45 20.52
N PRO A 254 21.49 0.13 19.62
CA PRO A 254 20.09 0.46 19.83
C PRO A 254 19.48 -0.26 21.05
N ASP A 255 18.47 0.37 21.65
CA ASP A 255 17.74 -0.21 22.80
C ASP A 255 16.94 -1.45 22.40
N VAL A 256 16.41 -1.47 21.17
CA VAL A 256 15.49 -2.51 20.67
C VAL A 256 15.88 -2.90 19.25
N LEU A 257 15.81 -4.21 18.97
CA LEU A 257 15.97 -4.77 17.62
C LEU A 257 14.65 -5.43 17.19
N PHE A 258 14.14 -5.01 16.03
CA PHE A 258 13.11 -5.73 15.30
C PHE A 258 13.74 -6.48 14.14
N ILE A 259 13.43 -7.76 14.02
CA ILE A 259 14.01 -8.64 13.03
C ILE A 259 12.88 -9.26 12.21
N ALA A 260 12.81 -8.90 10.94
CA ALA A 260 11.92 -9.53 9.99
C ALA A 260 12.70 -10.65 9.26
N SER A 261 12.63 -11.85 9.78
CA SER A 261 13.30 -13.02 9.22
C SER A 261 12.59 -13.51 7.97
N LEU A 262 13.32 -13.60 6.84
CA LEU A 262 12.80 -14.12 5.57
C LEU A 262 13.09 -15.63 5.49
N THR A 263 12.17 -16.45 5.96
CA THR A 263 12.31 -17.92 5.99
C THR A 263 11.64 -18.56 4.78
N PHE A 264 12.29 -18.53 3.61
CA PHE A 264 11.77 -19.10 2.37
C PHE A 264 11.84 -20.63 2.30
N THR A 265 12.63 -21.26 3.18
CA THR A 265 12.78 -22.71 3.24
C THR A 265 12.11 -23.25 4.49
N PRO A 266 11.26 -24.31 4.39
CA PRO A 266 10.68 -24.95 5.56
C PRO A 266 11.77 -25.37 6.56
N GLY A 267 11.62 -24.99 7.83
CA GLY A 267 12.57 -25.29 8.90
C GLY A 267 13.80 -24.34 8.98
N ALA A 268 13.89 -23.32 8.11
CA ALA A 268 14.92 -22.30 8.23
C ALA A 268 14.84 -21.60 9.60
N GLN A 269 16.01 -21.42 10.24
CA GLN A 269 16.06 -20.73 11.52
C GLN A 269 15.86 -19.22 11.33
N PRO A 270 15.13 -18.55 12.23
CA PRO A 270 15.02 -17.09 12.20
C PRO A 270 16.40 -16.44 12.29
N LEU A 271 16.55 -15.24 11.72
CA LEU A 271 17.81 -14.51 11.67
C LEU A 271 18.41 -14.27 13.08
N SER A 272 17.56 -13.97 14.07
CA SER A 272 18.00 -13.82 15.47
C SER A 272 18.71 -15.07 16.03
N LYS A 273 18.27 -16.25 15.62
CA LYS A 273 18.87 -17.54 16.03
C LYS A 273 20.18 -17.80 15.30
N GLN A 274 20.24 -17.46 14.02
CA GLN A 274 21.47 -17.58 13.22
C GLN A 274 22.58 -16.66 13.74
N LEU A 275 22.22 -15.43 14.16
CA LEU A 275 23.17 -14.46 14.74
C LEU A 275 23.60 -14.78 16.17
N ALA A 276 22.89 -15.63 16.91
CA ALA A 276 23.13 -15.90 18.32
C ALA A 276 24.53 -16.47 18.62
N SER A 277 25.18 -17.13 17.67
CA SER A 277 26.52 -17.65 17.79
C SER A 277 27.63 -16.59 17.59
N ASN A 278 27.28 -15.39 17.08
CA ASN A 278 28.24 -14.33 16.83
C ASN A 278 28.58 -13.59 18.14
N PRO A 279 29.85 -13.46 18.52
CA PRO A 279 30.23 -12.78 19.77
C PRO A 279 29.86 -11.28 19.79
N VAL A 280 29.79 -10.61 18.65
CA VAL A 280 29.31 -9.21 18.55
C VAL A 280 27.83 -9.10 18.91
N TRP A 281 27.02 -10.06 18.47
CA TRP A 281 25.60 -10.13 18.77
C TRP A 281 25.31 -10.11 20.27
N SER A 282 26.02 -10.97 21.05
CA SER A 282 25.82 -11.07 22.49
C SER A 282 26.23 -9.80 23.26
N ASN A 283 27.02 -8.92 22.62
CA ASN A 283 27.43 -7.65 23.21
C ASN A 283 26.45 -6.52 23.04
N LEU A 284 25.47 -6.63 22.11
CA LEU A 284 24.44 -5.61 21.85
C LEU A 284 23.57 -5.41 23.10
N LYS A 285 23.27 -4.15 23.43
CA LYS A 285 22.38 -3.74 24.54
C LYS A 285 21.00 -4.40 24.43
N ALA A 286 20.42 -4.39 23.23
CA ALA A 286 19.13 -5.01 22.98
C ALA A 286 19.11 -6.50 23.30
N VAL A 287 20.22 -7.23 22.98
CA VAL A 287 20.34 -8.66 23.26
C VAL A 287 20.49 -8.92 24.77
N LYS A 288 21.36 -8.17 25.45
CA LYS A 288 21.56 -8.26 26.90
C LYS A 288 20.29 -7.98 27.68
N ASN A 289 19.47 -7.04 27.20
CA ASN A 289 18.22 -6.63 27.84
C ASN A 289 16.99 -7.43 27.35
N LYS A 290 17.18 -8.46 26.52
CA LYS A 290 16.08 -9.26 25.92
C LYS A 290 15.06 -8.41 25.14
N GLN A 291 15.52 -7.36 24.48
CA GLN A 291 14.73 -6.45 23.66
C GLN A 291 14.95 -6.75 22.16
N VAL A 292 14.98 -8.01 21.81
CA VAL A 292 15.07 -8.50 20.42
C VAL A 292 13.76 -9.20 20.09
N TYR A 293 13.08 -8.72 19.06
CA TYR A 293 11.78 -9.23 18.66
C TYR A 293 11.81 -9.68 17.20
N GLU A 294 11.47 -10.95 16.96
CA GLU A 294 11.07 -11.38 15.63
C GLU A 294 9.71 -10.74 15.32
N VAL A 295 9.62 -10.06 14.19
CA VAL A 295 8.40 -9.37 13.75
C VAL A 295 7.85 -9.97 12.47
N ASN A 296 6.55 -9.81 12.24
CA ASN A 296 5.89 -10.39 11.07
C ASN A 296 6.33 -9.67 9.77
N PRO A 297 7.04 -10.33 8.84
CA PRO A 297 7.44 -9.71 7.58
C PRO A 297 6.28 -9.16 6.75
N SER A 298 5.07 -9.72 6.88
CA SER A 298 3.88 -9.22 6.18
C SER A 298 3.53 -7.79 6.58
N PHE A 299 3.79 -7.40 7.84
CA PHE A 299 3.49 -6.05 8.31
C PHE A 299 4.59 -5.05 7.97
N TYR A 300 5.85 -5.47 8.08
CA TYR A 300 6.99 -4.56 8.01
C TYR A 300 7.67 -4.49 6.63
N ILE A 301 7.55 -5.54 5.80
CA ILE A 301 8.27 -5.64 4.53
C ILE A 301 7.35 -5.76 3.34
N PHE A 302 6.47 -6.78 3.33
CA PHE A 302 5.76 -7.17 2.12
C PHE A 302 4.52 -6.30 1.85
N GLY A 303 3.69 -6.03 2.86
CA GLY A 303 2.40 -5.35 2.69
C GLY A 303 2.52 -3.94 2.13
N ARG A 304 3.29 -3.09 2.78
CA ARG A 304 3.59 -1.70 2.39
C ARG A 304 2.37 -0.78 2.26
N GLY A 305 1.15 -1.29 2.42
CA GLY A 305 -0.10 -0.52 2.36
C GLY A 305 -0.54 -0.03 3.74
N THR A 306 -1.63 0.71 3.79
CA THR A 306 -2.10 1.34 5.04
C THR A 306 -2.54 0.34 6.09
N ARG A 307 -3.04 -0.84 5.69
CA ARG A 307 -3.42 -1.91 6.62
C ARG A 307 -2.20 -2.53 7.29
N SER A 308 -1.22 -3.00 6.52
CA SER A 308 0.01 -3.56 7.07
C SER A 308 0.78 -2.54 7.90
N LEU A 309 0.84 -1.28 7.46
CA LEU A 309 1.51 -0.20 8.20
C LEU A 309 0.79 0.13 9.52
N SER A 310 -0.54 0.05 9.56
CA SER A 310 -1.32 0.15 10.80
C SER A 310 -0.99 -0.98 11.77
N LEU A 311 -0.92 -2.23 11.26
CA LEU A 311 -0.54 -3.39 12.06
C LEU A 311 0.91 -3.30 12.55
N ALA A 312 1.82 -2.81 11.73
CA ALA A 312 3.20 -2.56 12.13
C ALA A 312 3.32 -1.51 13.23
N LEU A 313 2.52 -0.44 13.18
CA LEU A 313 2.46 0.56 14.26
C LEU A 313 1.93 -0.06 15.56
N ASP A 314 0.83 -0.80 15.50
CA ASP A 314 0.23 -1.45 16.66
C ASP A 314 1.23 -2.43 17.32
N ASP A 315 1.87 -3.28 16.52
CA ASP A 315 2.88 -4.24 16.97
C ASP A 315 4.12 -3.55 17.56
N ALA A 316 4.64 -2.53 16.86
CA ALA A 316 5.81 -1.81 17.30
C ALA A 316 5.57 -1.08 18.63
N MET A 317 4.47 -0.35 18.74
CA MET A 317 4.22 0.47 19.92
C MET A 317 3.90 -0.38 21.16
N ASN A 318 3.22 -1.51 20.98
CA ASN A 318 3.01 -2.47 22.07
C ASN A 318 4.35 -3.07 22.56
N LYS A 319 5.25 -3.48 21.65
CA LYS A 319 6.57 -4.03 22.02
C LYS A 319 7.49 -2.99 22.65
N LEU A 320 7.49 -1.76 22.13
CA LEU A 320 8.36 -0.69 22.64
C LEU A 320 7.88 -0.14 23.99
N TYR A 321 6.60 0.08 24.13
CA TYR A 321 6.01 0.80 25.27
C TYR A 321 4.72 0.10 25.74
N PRO A 322 4.79 -1.16 26.23
CA PRO A 322 3.60 -1.94 26.62
C PRO A 322 2.76 -1.27 27.72
N ASP A 323 3.39 -0.51 28.61
CA ASP A 323 2.68 0.21 29.68
C ASP A 323 1.88 1.42 29.15
N VAL A 324 2.29 1.99 27.99
CA VAL A 324 1.61 3.13 27.36
C VAL A 324 0.59 2.65 26.31
N PHE A 325 0.90 1.55 25.64
CA PHE A 325 0.11 0.96 24.56
C PHE A 325 -0.12 -0.54 24.80
N PRO A 326 -0.89 -0.92 25.84
CA PRO A 326 -1.19 -2.34 26.12
C PRO A 326 -2.08 -2.97 25.06
N THR A 327 -2.82 -2.16 24.32
CA THR A 327 -3.69 -2.55 23.20
C THR A 327 -3.50 -1.62 22.01
N PRO A 328 -3.82 -2.07 20.78
CA PRO A 328 -3.84 -1.22 19.59
C PRO A 328 -4.71 0.03 19.78
N LEU A 329 -4.28 1.14 19.18
CA LEU A 329 -5.11 2.35 19.10
C LEU A 329 -6.12 2.23 17.95
N SER A 330 -7.32 2.75 18.17
CA SER A 330 -8.37 2.86 17.15
C SER A 330 -8.11 4.00 16.17
#